data_88ccf680858a6afe9379da0971b50ad7
#
_entry.id   88ccf680858a6afe9379da0971b50ad7
#
_cell.length_a   1.000
_cell.length_b   1.000
_cell.length_c   1.000
_cell.angle_alpha   90.00
_cell.angle_beta   90.00
_cell.angle_gamma   90.00
#
_symmetry.space_group_name_H-M   'P 1'
#
loop_
_entity.id
_entity.type
_entity.pdbx_description
1 polymer ?
#
loop_
_entity_poly.entity_id
_entity_poly.type
_entity_poly.pdbx_seq_one_letter_code
_entity_poly.pdbx_strand_id
1 'polypeptide(L)'
;NELDFSKLVYTPNAHTVVLDINGDQKVNAILQDIQFHPVSDKILHVDFYQLSEDKEVNMEIPVVIEGSAPGVLLEGGTLEISKRKLKVRALPKNLPDFINVDISSLKLGDKILTADLESEDFSILHPDNTVVCKVRTSRASMSLEEEVEEGEVAEEAEASQEAERNSSEE
;
A
#
# COMPACT_ATOMS: atom_id res chain seq x y z
N ASN A 1 -12.70 -30.50 -5.64
CA ASN A 1 -12.43 -30.14 -7.04
C ASN A 1 -11.78 -28.77 -7.11
N GLU A 2 -10.93 -28.54 -8.15
CA GLU A 2 -10.26 -27.25 -8.37
C GLU A 2 -11.25 -26.07 -8.45
N LEU A 3 -12.40 -26.31 -9.07
CA LEU A 3 -13.45 -25.29 -9.23
C LEU A 3 -14.05 -24.80 -7.90
N ASP A 4 -14.06 -25.61 -6.87
CA ASP A 4 -14.61 -25.26 -5.56
C ASP A 4 -13.73 -24.24 -4.83
N PHE A 5 -12.41 -24.29 -5.10
CA PHE A 5 -11.43 -23.38 -4.52
C PHE A 5 -11.18 -22.12 -5.35
N SER A 6 -11.58 -22.10 -6.61
CA SER A 6 -11.30 -20.98 -7.51
C SER A 6 -11.84 -19.66 -6.99
N LYS A 7 -13.04 -19.63 -6.44
CA LYS A 7 -13.65 -18.42 -5.86
C LYS A 7 -12.87 -17.90 -4.65
N LEU A 8 -12.33 -18.78 -3.82
CA LEU A 8 -11.54 -18.43 -2.65
C LEU A 8 -10.16 -17.89 -3.05
N VAL A 9 -9.52 -18.57 -4.00
CA VAL A 9 -8.16 -18.29 -4.44
C VAL A 9 -8.05 -16.97 -5.21
N TYR A 10 -9.04 -16.67 -6.06
CA TYR A 10 -9.04 -15.46 -6.89
C TYR A 10 -9.71 -14.25 -6.21
N THR A 11 -10.11 -14.37 -4.94
CA THR A 11 -10.60 -13.23 -4.17
C THR A 11 -9.43 -12.56 -3.44
N PRO A 12 -9.24 -11.24 -3.59
CA PRO A 12 -8.08 -10.56 -3.00
C PRO A 12 -8.14 -10.45 -1.47
N ASN A 13 -9.33 -10.54 -0.88
CA ASN A 13 -9.53 -10.33 0.55
C ASN A 13 -9.07 -11.52 1.39
N ALA A 14 -8.70 -11.24 2.64
CA ALA A 14 -8.43 -12.25 3.64
C ALA A 14 -9.73 -12.88 4.13
N HIS A 15 -9.90 -14.19 3.96
CA HIS A 15 -11.13 -14.87 4.35
C HIS A 15 -10.86 -16.04 5.29
N THR A 16 -11.73 -16.15 6.30
CA THR A 16 -11.86 -17.37 7.09
C THR A 16 -12.77 -18.34 6.35
N VAL A 17 -12.35 -19.58 6.22
CA VAL A 17 -13.04 -20.63 5.47
C VAL A 17 -13.50 -21.72 6.40
N VAL A 18 -14.71 -22.19 6.23
CA VAL A 18 -15.20 -23.39 6.91
C VAL A 18 -14.97 -24.59 6.00
N LEU A 19 -14.02 -25.44 6.39
CA LEU A 19 -13.74 -26.67 5.67
C LEU A 19 -14.65 -27.78 6.19
N ASP A 20 -15.39 -28.41 5.30
CA ASP A 20 -16.14 -29.62 5.58
C ASP A 20 -15.30 -30.84 5.16
N ILE A 21 -14.87 -31.61 6.14
CA ILE A 21 -14.06 -32.79 5.91
C ILE A 21 -14.96 -34.02 5.98
N ASN A 22 -15.22 -34.62 4.83
CA ASN A 22 -16.02 -35.84 4.68
C ASN A 22 -17.48 -35.77 5.19
N GLY A 23 -18.02 -34.54 5.38
CA GLY A 23 -19.41 -34.35 5.82
C GLY A 23 -19.63 -34.42 7.34
N ASP A 24 -18.62 -34.84 8.14
CA ASP A 24 -18.75 -35.04 9.57
C ASP A 24 -18.08 -33.97 10.44
N GLN A 25 -17.08 -33.31 9.92
CA GLN A 25 -16.28 -32.32 10.68
C GLN A 25 -16.19 -31.00 9.94
N LYS A 26 -16.70 -29.95 10.57
CA LYS A 26 -16.54 -28.56 10.11
C LYS A 26 -15.40 -27.90 10.90
N VAL A 27 -14.41 -27.43 10.20
CA VAL A 27 -13.22 -26.81 10.79
C VAL A 27 -13.04 -25.43 10.20
N ASN A 28 -12.87 -24.44 11.08
CA ASN A 28 -12.51 -23.09 10.66
C ASN A 28 -11.02 -23.06 10.32
N ALA A 29 -10.70 -22.58 9.13
CA ALA A 29 -9.33 -22.50 8.65
C ALA A 29 -9.12 -21.21 7.86
N ILE A 30 -7.86 -20.79 7.73
CA ILE A 30 -7.43 -19.75 6.82
C ILE A 30 -6.57 -20.34 5.72
N LEU A 31 -6.58 -19.68 4.57
CA LEU A 31 -5.70 -19.98 3.47
C LEU A 31 -4.29 -19.49 3.81
N GLN A 32 -3.30 -20.41 3.86
CA GLN A 32 -1.94 -20.08 4.22
C GLN A 32 -1.04 -19.89 3.01
N ASP A 33 -1.06 -20.83 2.08
CA ASP A 33 -0.25 -20.77 0.85
C ASP A 33 -0.97 -21.44 -0.30
N ILE A 34 -0.63 -21.00 -1.52
CA ILE A 34 -1.18 -21.53 -2.78
C ILE A 34 -0.05 -21.70 -3.77
N GLN A 35 0.02 -22.86 -4.37
CA GLN A 35 0.96 -23.15 -5.44
C GLN A 35 0.23 -23.31 -6.77
N PHE A 36 0.67 -22.56 -7.77
CA PHE A 36 0.14 -22.62 -9.12
C PHE A 36 1.13 -23.27 -10.09
N HIS A 37 0.59 -23.90 -11.11
CA HIS A 37 1.40 -24.39 -12.20
C HIS A 37 1.90 -23.23 -13.09
N PRO A 38 3.21 -23.08 -13.33
CA PRO A 38 3.80 -21.86 -13.92
C PRO A 38 3.38 -21.55 -15.36
N VAL A 39 2.77 -22.51 -16.06
CA VAL A 39 2.37 -22.35 -17.46
C VAL A 39 0.85 -22.38 -17.65
N SER A 40 0.13 -23.13 -16.84
CA SER A 40 -1.33 -23.32 -17.00
C SER A 40 -2.17 -22.62 -15.94
N ASP A 41 -1.53 -21.99 -14.96
CA ASP A 41 -2.14 -21.32 -13.80
C ASP A 41 -3.10 -22.20 -12.98
N LYS A 42 -3.02 -23.52 -13.18
CA LYS A 42 -3.82 -24.46 -12.41
C LYS A 42 -3.30 -24.56 -10.99
N ILE A 43 -4.22 -24.70 -10.06
CA ILE A 43 -3.92 -24.87 -8.63
C ILE A 43 -3.31 -26.27 -8.44
N LEU A 44 -2.07 -26.34 -7.96
CA LEU A 44 -1.36 -27.57 -7.65
C LEU A 44 -1.51 -27.95 -6.18
N HIS A 45 -1.38 -26.98 -5.29
CA HIS A 45 -1.43 -27.20 -3.84
C HIS A 45 -2.07 -26.00 -3.15
N VAL A 46 -2.84 -26.28 -2.11
CA VAL A 46 -3.47 -25.27 -1.27
C VAL A 46 -3.30 -25.69 0.19
N ASP A 47 -2.66 -24.84 0.97
CA ASP A 47 -2.43 -25.07 2.38
C ASP A 47 -3.43 -24.31 3.22
N PHE A 48 -4.10 -25.03 4.10
CA PHE A 48 -5.02 -24.48 5.09
C PHE A 48 -4.46 -24.61 6.48
N TYR A 49 -4.51 -23.54 7.25
CA TYR A 49 -4.19 -23.55 8.66
C TYR A 49 -5.47 -23.54 9.50
N GLN A 50 -5.63 -24.54 10.35
CA GLN A 50 -6.78 -24.64 11.25
C GLN A 50 -6.72 -23.55 12.31
N LEU A 51 -7.80 -22.79 12.46
CA LEU A 51 -7.94 -21.76 13.47
C LEU A 51 -8.26 -22.38 14.84
N SER A 52 -7.51 -21.93 15.85
CA SER A 52 -7.83 -22.13 17.26
C SER A 52 -8.12 -20.76 17.88
N GLU A 53 -9.14 -20.62 18.69
CA GLU A 53 -9.59 -19.34 19.25
C GLU A 53 -8.52 -18.65 20.11
N ASP A 54 -7.62 -19.43 20.73
CA ASP A 54 -6.62 -18.94 21.69
C ASP A 54 -5.22 -18.78 21.10
N LYS A 55 -5.04 -19.05 19.80
CA LYS A 55 -3.73 -18.98 19.17
C LYS A 55 -3.68 -17.85 18.15
N GLU A 56 -2.61 -17.05 18.25
CA GLU A 56 -2.30 -16.05 17.23
C GLU A 56 -1.99 -16.72 15.89
N VAL A 57 -2.46 -16.12 14.83
CA VAL A 57 -2.24 -16.57 13.45
C VAL A 57 -1.50 -15.52 12.65
N ASN A 58 -0.61 -15.98 11.80
CA ASN A 58 0.06 -15.12 10.84
C ASN A 58 -0.68 -15.23 9.51
N MET A 59 -1.09 -14.10 8.97
CA MET A 59 -1.80 -14.05 7.69
C MET A 59 -1.33 -12.88 6.84
N GLU A 60 -1.38 -13.03 5.52
CA GLU A 60 -1.15 -11.93 4.58
C GLU A 60 -2.45 -11.20 4.30
N ILE A 61 -2.51 -9.93 4.72
CA ILE A 61 -3.69 -9.08 4.57
C ILE A 61 -3.44 -8.07 3.47
N PRO A 62 -4.39 -7.88 2.53
CA PRO A 62 -4.26 -6.90 1.47
C PRO A 62 -4.35 -5.48 2.02
N VAL A 63 -3.58 -4.59 1.39
CA VAL A 63 -3.62 -3.14 1.65
C VAL A 63 -4.54 -2.49 0.63
N VAL A 64 -5.54 -1.79 1.11
CA VAL A 64 -6.47 -0.98 0.31
C VAL A 64 -6.11 0.49 0.49
N ILE A 65 -5.89 1.18 -0.62
CA ILE A 65 -5.56 2.60 -0.62
C ILE A 65 -6.85 3.39 -0.76
N GLU A 66 -7.05 4.34 0.15
CA GLU A 66 -8.19 5.25 0.16
C GLU A 66 -7.72 6.69 -0.05
N GLY A 67 -8.58 7.48 -0.73
CA GLY A 67 -8.31 8.89 -1.01
C GLY A 67 -7.50 9.14 -2.28
N SER A 68 -7.06 10.38 -2.44
CA SER A 68 -6.24 10.85 -3.55
C SER A 68 -5.11 11.71 -3.04
N ALA A 69 -3.87 11.35 -3.38
CA ALA A 69 -2.69 12.10 -2.96
C ALA A 69 -2.57 13.44 -3.71
N PRO A 70 -2.51 14.59 -3.03
CA PRO A 70 -2.25 15.88 -3.66
C PRO A 70 -0.92 15.92 -4.41
N GLY A 71 0.10 15.21 -3.93
CA GLY A 71 1.38 15.08 -4.63
C GLY A 71 1.28 14.39 -6.00
N VAL A 72 0.24 13.58 -6.24
CA VAL A 72 -0.04 12.98 -7.55
C VAL A 72 -0.87 13.93 -8.42
N LEU A 73 -1.91 14.55 -7.84
CA LEU A 73 -2.87 15.38 -8.60
C LEU A 73 -2.34 16.76 -8.94
N LEU A 74 -1.66 17.43 -8.01
CA LEU A 74 -1.22 18.82 -8.15
C LEU A 74 0.25 18.93 -8.56
N GLU A 75 1.09 18.03 -8.05
CA GLU A 75 2.54 18.10 -8.22
C GLU A 75 3.06 17.12 -9.30
N GLY A 76 2.15 16.41 -9.98
CA GLY A 76 2.51 15.50 -11.08
C GLY A 76 3.36 14.29 -10.67
N GLY A 77 3.35 13.93 -9.39
CA GLY A 77 4.01 12.74 -8.86
C GLY A 77 3.33 11.44 -9.30
N THR A 78 4.01 10.32 -9.07
CA THR A 78 3.49 8.98 -9.32
C THR A 78 3.41 8.20 -8.01
N LEU A 79 2.23 7.65 -7.70
CA LEU A 79 2.06 6.77 -6.55
C LEU A 79 2.69 5.40 -6.85
N GLU A 80 3.66 5.00 -6.03
CA GLU A 80 4.28 3.68 -6.07
C GLU A 80 3.86 2.87 -4.84
N ILE A 81 3.23 1.72 -5.07
CA ILE A 81 2.84 0.77 -4.03
C ILE A 81 3.94 -0.28 -3.94
N SER A 82 4.74 -0.23 -2.88
CA SER A 82 5.83 -1.18 -2.64
C SER A 82 5.34 -2.49 -2.05
N LYS A 83 4.32 -2.43 -1.18
CA LYS A 83 3.71 -3.61 -0.54
C LYS A 83 2.19 -3.57 -0.71
N ARG A 84 1.67 -4.54 -1.45
CA ARG A 84 0.22 -4.73 -1.64
C ARG A 84 -0.40 -5.64 -0.59
N LYS A 85 0.41 -6.41 0.12
CA LYS A 85 0.01 -7.30 1.21
C LYS A 85 0.99 -7.14 2.36
N LEU A 86 0.50 -7.16 3.58
CA LEU A 86 1.29 -7.13 4.80
C LEU A 86 1.08 -8.41 5.59
N LYS A 87 2.18 -8.97 6.12
CA LYS A 87 2.11 -10.10 7.07
C LYS A 87 1.76 -9.55 8.43
N VAL A 88 0.63 -10.00 8.94
CA VAL A 88 0.06 -9.58 10.20
C VAL A 88 -0.07 -10.78 11.12
N ARG A 89 0.16 -10.55 12.40
CA ARG A 89 -0.09 -11.50 13.49
C ARG A 89 -1.23 -10.95 14.34
N ALA A 90 -2.30 -11.72 14.44
CA ALA A 90 -3.46 -11.38 15.25
C ALA A 90 -4.16 -12.62 15.78
N LEU A 91 -5.03 -12.42 16.78
CA LEU A 91 -6.02 -13.44 17.15
C LEU A 91 -7.08 -13.55 16.04
N PRO A 92 -7.65 -14.75 15.81
CA PRO A 92 -8.68 -14.92 14.77
C PRO A 92 -9.89 -13.99 14.88
N LYS A 93 -10.19 -13.51 16.09
CA LYS A 93 -11.29 -12.58 16.37
C LYS A 93 -10.99 -11.13 15.96
N ASN A 94 -9.70 -10.76 15.96
CA ASN A 94 -9.22 -9.41 15.68
C ASN A 94 -8.55 -9.31 14.29
N LEU A 95 -8.70 -10.33 13.46
CA LEU A 95 -8.09 -10.34 12.15
C LEU A 95 -8.88 -9.46 11.19
N PRO A 96 -8.31 -8.37 10.64
CA PRO A 96 -8.99 -7.53 9.66
C PRO A 96 -8.99 -8.19 8.27
N ASP A 97 -10.03 -7.95 7.48
CA ASP A 97 -10.12 -8.42 6.09
C ASP A 97 -9.19 -7.64 5.15
N PHE A 98 -8.92 -6.38 5.45
CA PHE A 98 -8.04 -5.48 4.72
C PHE A 98 -7.49 -4.37 5.65
N ILE A 99 -6.38 -3.76 5.25
CA ILE A 99 -5.78 -2.62 5.93
C ILE A 99 -5.98 -1.39 5.06
N ASN A 100 -6.75 -0.40 5.57
CA ASN A 100 -6.95 0.86 4.87
C ASN A 100 -5.76 1.78 5.09
N VAL A 101 -5.30 2.37 3.99
CA VAL A 101 -4.21 3.35 3.96
C VAL A 101 -4.71 4.61 3.30
N ASP A 102 -4.90 5.66 4.09
CA ASP A 102 -5.30 6.98 3.59
C ASP A 102 -4.09 7.74 3.03
N ILE A 103 -4.17 8.07 1.75
CA ILE A 103 -3.13 8.82 1.04
C ILE A 103 -3.50 10.31 0.83
N SER A 104 -4.59 10.79 1.40
CA SER A 104 -5.11 12.15 1.16
C SER A 104 -4.17 13.28 1.63
N SER A 105 -3.22 12.97 2.51
CA SER A 105 -2.23 13.92 3.02
C SER A 105 -0.87 13.86 2.32
N LEU A 106 -0.64 12.87 1.44
CA LEU A 106 0.67 12.63 0.85
C LEU A 106 1.04 13.65 -0.21
N LYS A 107 2.15 14.32 -0.01
CA LYS A 107 2.82 15.22 -0.95
C LYS A 107 3.89 14.50 -1.75
N LEU A 108 4.52 15.24 -2.66
CA LEU A 108 5.65 14.74 -3.43
C LEU A 108 6.82 14.33 -2.51
N GLY A 109 7.32 13.11 -2.70
CA GLY A 109 8.41 12.55 -1.88
C GLY A 109 7.96 11.89 -0.58
N ASP A 110 6.71 12.06 -0.15
CA ASP A 110 6.21 11.45 1.06
C ASP A 110 6.03 9.93 0.92
N LYS A 111 6.10 9.25 2.05
CA LYS A 111 5.97 7.79 2.16
C LYS A 111 5.18 7.40 3.39
N ILE A 112 4.44 6.31 3.32
CA ILE A 112 3.80 5.66 4.46
C ILE A 112 4.60 4.42 4.82
N LEU A 113 4.94 4.30 6.09
CA LEU A 113 5.69 3.20 6.67
C LEU A 113 4.74 2.21 7.36
N THR A 114 5.24 1.01 7.64
CA THR A 114 4.51 0.00 8.42
C THR A 114 4.23 0.47 9.83
N ALA A 115 5.14 1.25 10.45
CA ALA A 115 4.94 1.83 11.77
C ALA A 115 3.69 2.75 11.85
N ASP A 116 3.34 3.42 10.75
CA ASP A 116 2.16 4.31 10.68
C ASP A 116 0.82 3.54 10.64
N LEU A 117 0.88 2.22 10.39
CA LEU A 117 -0.29 1.34 10.20
C LEU A 117 -0.50 0.37 11.36
N GLU A 118 0.32 0.42 12.41
CA GLU A 118 0.15 -0.43 13.58
C GLU A 118 -1.13 -0.09 14.33
N SER A 119 -1.82 -1.14 14.80
CA SER A 119 -3.04 -1.06 15.60
C SER A 119 -2.89 -1.91 16.86
N GLU A 120 -3.67 -1.63 17.89
CA GLU A 120 -3.70 -2.41 19.14
C GLU A 120 -4.22 -3.84 18.93
N ASP A 121 -5.01 -4.07 17.88
CA ASP A 121 -5.65 -5.35 17.58
C ASP A 121 -4.74 -6.36 16.88
N PHE A 122 -3.72 -5.89 16.16
CA PHE A 122 -2.82 -6.74 15.40
C PHE A 122 -1.39 -6.18 15.34
N SER A 123 -0.41 -7.04 15.22
CA SER A 123 0.99 -6.65 15.01
C SER A 123 1.45 -6.98 13.59
N ILE A 124 2.15 -6.03 12.97
CA ILE A 124 2.72 -6.21 11.63
C ILE A 124 4.09 -6.89 11.77
N LEU A 125 4.31 -8.00 11.04
CA LEU A 125 5.56 -8.76 11.10
C LEU A 125 6.68 -8.21 10.22
N HIS A 126 6.43 -7.09 9.53
CA HIS A 126 7.46 -6.38 8.77
C HIS A 126 8.22 -5.41 9.66
N PRO A 127 9.49 -5.06 9.32
CA PRO A 127 10.22 -3.99 9.99
C PRO A 127 9.47 -2.65 9.90
N ASP A 128 9.54 -1.83 10.96
CA ASP A 128 8.83 -0.56 11.09
C ASP A 128 9.14 0.44 9.96
N ASN A 129 10.35 0.39 9.40
CA ASN A 129 10.81 1.22 8.28
C ASN A 129 10.46 0.66 6.90
N THR A 130 9.63 -0.38 6.81
CA THR A 130 9.19 -0.89 5.51
C THR A 130 8.23 0.10 4.88
N VAL A 131 8.55 0.55 3.66
CA VAL A 131 7.68 1.45 2.89
C VAL A 131 6.52 0.66 2.30
N VAL A 132 5.29 1.06 2.61
CA VAL A 132 4.06 0.49 2.05
C VAL A 132 3.72 1.18 0.73
N CYS A 133 3.60 2.48 0.75
CA CYS A 133 3.45 3.30 -0.45
C CYS A 133 4.24 4.60 -0.34
N LYS A 134 4.55 5.20 -1.48
CA LYS A 134 5.25 6.49 -1.59
C LYS A 134 4.84 7.23 -2.86
N VAL A 135 4.94 8.56 -2.82
CA VAL A 135 4.77 9.40 -4.00
C VAL A 135 6.16 9.75 -4.53
N ARG A 136 6.45 9.32 -5.76
CA ARG A 136 7.72 9.63 -6.44
C ARG A 136 7.56 10.81 -7.36
N THR A 137 8.63 11.59 -7.49
CA THR A 137 8.77 12.59 -8.54
C THR A 137 8.74 11.91 -9.91
N SER A 138 7.95 12.44 -10.83
CA SER A 138 8.00 12.04 -12.24
C SER A 138 8.99 12.94 -12.98
N ARG A 139 9.42 12.55 -14.19
CA ARG A 139 10.24 13.44 -15.02
C ARG A 139 9.51 14.73 -15.41
N ALA A 140 8.17 14.66 -15.49
CA ALA A 140 7.34 15.83 -15.77
C ALA A 140 7.27 16.79 -14.59
N SER A 141 7.27 16.32 -13.35
CA SER A 141 7.30 17.18 -12.15
C SER A 141 8.67 17.86 -11.97
N MET A 142 9.76 17.17 -12.30
CA MET A 142 11.11 17.78 -12.26
C MET A 142 11.24 18.95 -13.26
N SER A 143 10.65 18.84 -14.46
CA SER A 143 10.68 19.95 -15.43
C SER A 143 9.81 21.14 -15.00
N LEU A 144 8.74 20.91 -14.26
CA LEU A 144 7.91 21.98 -13.69
C LEU A 144 8.60 22.71 -12.53
N GLU A 145 9.35 21.98 -11.70
CA GLU A 145 10.15 22.59 -10.63
C GLU A 145 11.31 23.44 -11.21
N GLU A 146 12.00 22.97 -12.25
CA GLU A 146 13.05 23.72 -12.95
C GLU A 146 12.48 24.99 -13.62
N GLU A 147 11.30 24.93 -14.25
CA GLU A 147 10.65 26.09 -14.87
C GLU A 147 10.19 27.13 -13.81
N VAL A 148 9.79 26.69 -12.63
CA VAL A 148 9.38 27.59 -11.53
C VAL A 148 10.61 28.27 -10.90
N GLU A 149 11.70 27.51 -10.65
CA GLU A 149 12.95 28.09 -10.14
C GLU A 149 13.60 29.07 -11.13
N GLU A 150 13.61 28.74 -12.44
CA GLU A 150 14.09 29.69 -13.46
C GLU A 150 13.19 30.95 -13.57
N GLY A 151 11.87 30.80 -13.36
CA GLY A 151 10.92 31.91 -13.34
C GLY A 151 11.13 32.86 -12.15
N GLU A 152 11.30 32.34 -10.95
CA GLU A 152 11.54 33.14 -9.74
C GLU A 152 12.90 33.87 -9.78
N VAL A 153 13.93 33.20 -10.27
CA VAL A 153 15.25 33.84 -10.44
C VAL A 153 15.24 34.96 -11.50
N ALA A 154 14.41 34.79 -12.54
CA ALA A 154 14.28 35.84 -13.57
C ALA A 154 13.50 37.06 -13.05
N GLU A 155 12.47 36.89 -12.24
CA GLU A 155 11.69 37.95 -11.65
C GLU A 155 12.46 38.73 -10.58
N GLU A 156 13.29 38.07 -9.75
CA GLU A 156 14.20 38.75 -8.82
C GLU A 156 15.31 39.54 -9.54
N ALA A 157 15.80 39.02 -10.67
CA ALA A 157 16.81 39.70 -11.46
C ALA A 157 16.28 40.97 -12.16
N GLU A 158 15.04 40.95 -12.65
CA GLU A 158 14.39 42.14 -13.23
C GLU A 158 14.05 43.20 -12.17
N ALA A 159 13.54 42.78 -11.00
CA ALA A 159 13.25 43.69 -9.89
C ALA A 159 14.51 44.38 -9.34
N SER A 160 15.67 43.67 -9.34
CA SER A 160 16.95 44.24 -8.92
C SER A 160 17.49 45.27 -9.92
N GLN A 161 17.27 45.04 -11.22
CA GLN A 161 17.73 45.98 -12.27
C GLN A 161 16.85 47.25 -12.37
N GLU A 162 15.57 47.13 -12.02
CA GLU A 162 14.67 48.28 -11.97
C GLU A 162 14.96 49.19 -10.77
N ALA A 163 15.36 48.61 -9.63
CA ALA A 163 15.78 49.33 -8.44
C ALA A 163 17.10 50.12 -8.67
N GLU A 164 18.07 49.59 -9.41
CA GLU A 164 19.32 50.28 -9.76
C GLU A 164 19.13 51.39 -10.77
N ARG A 165 18.18 51.29 -11.70
CA ARG A 165 17.88 52.35 -12.66
C ARG A 165 17.21 53.54 -12.00
N ASN A 166 16.36 53.36 -11.00
CA ASN A 166 15.70 54.48 -10.29
C ASN A 166 16.61 55.21 -9.30
N SER A 167 17.75 54.61 -8.89
CA SER A 167 18.73 55.28 -8.00
C SER A 167 19.80 56.09 -8.73
N SER A 168 19.83 56.04 -10.07
CA SER A 168 20.81 56.80 -10.89
C SER A 168 20.24 58.04 -11.57
N GLU A 169 18.95 58.39 -11.33
CA GLU A 169 18.27 59.58 -11.87
C GLU A 169 17.94 60.65 -10.79
N GLU A 170 18.50 60.63 -9.59
CA GLU A 170 18.42 61.73 -8.61
C GLU A 170 19.74 62.44 -8.39
#